data_ae70a056a4e3df4a68fbec64ff4f37cf
#
_entry.id   ae70a056a4e3df4a68fbec64ff4f37cf
#
_cell.length_a   1.000
_cell.length_b   1.000
_cell.length_c   1.000
_cell.angle_alpha   90.00
_cell.angle_beta   90.00
_cell.angle_gamma   90.00
#
_symmetry.space_group_name_H-M   'P 1'
#
loop_
_entity.id
_entity.type
_entity.pdbx_description
1 polymer ?
#
loop_
_entity_poly.entity_id
_entity_poly.type
_entity_poly.pdbx_seq_one_letter_code
_entity_poly.pdbx_strand_id
1 'polypeptide(L)'
;MKSYTMRALALLCLFLLLSSALPPVAYAAEGTPTASLDSVGESLPPLEAALYRGMMAGEERIDISSFRADRDEVSAAMQHLYYSVPELFHLDQSYSLSSTGEIVAAVVPQYTLTGEALEEARARYLIALDEILAGVDPTWPEALICLYLHDYLCTAFAYDTTLAIYDAYRFLTEGQGVCQSYTLVYIALLSHFDIPTSYATGEDNGTPHIWNIVYLDGIPYHVDVTWGDPLVGGEDAPGTAHHTSFLKSDAAMDAAGHGNRENYGGVVCSDTRYDDILLNEIHTSTAISDGIAYGITDGKLYRLGASLLEESHLYTVEGSWRTGMQTLAEKPTGLAAHGGLLYTNAPHSILAIDPASGTASTVHTVDGLLLGLYGYGGTLYFAEAQDIHGTGLEIGSYPLPAAVPPCTGEHTYLEYAVIPATCGEEGTRYFRCTACGMRTSAAIPTLPHSYESTVVPPSYTAGGYTLHLCGVCGDSYTDTPTDPLPMPGTDDYRAAVARALAAEDAAAFLAAVAEARAIEPYADADAIRTDKEALDAACATYDGRVTEINSGFGDTLFSLLFADTRLLTAATEVLAVLALVFRRLYGS
;
A
#
# COMPACT_ATOMS: atom_id res chain seq x y z
N MET A 1 -2.04 18.89 -9.05
CA MET A 1 -1.44 17.82 -9.87
C MET A 1 0.09 17.84 -9.97
N LYS A 2 0.85 18.81 -9.45
CA LYS A 2 2.33 18.82 -9.50
C LYS A 2 3.00 18.49 -8.15
N SER A 3 2.26 18.42 -7.06
CA SER A 3 2.78 18.17 -5.70
C SER A 3 2.90 16.66 -5.38
N TYR A 4 1.97 15.84 -5.88
CA TYR A 4 1.96 14.39 -5.62
C TYR A 4 3.14 13.62 -6.25
N THR A 5 3.62 14.07 -7.40
CA THR A 5 4.78 13.47 -8.08
C THR A 5 6.11 13.74 -7.36
N MET A 6 6.20 14.78 -6.54
CA MET A 6 7.45 15.09 -5.83
C MET A 6 7.61 14.29 -4.53
N ARG A 7 6.51 13.94 -3.83
CA ARG A 7 6.58 13.10 -2.62
C ARG A 7 6.86 11.63 -2.96
N ALA A 8 6.18 11.09 -3.98
CA ALA A 8 6.47 9.75 -4.48
C ALA A 8 7.90 9.65 -5.04
N LEU A 9 8.41 10.72 -5.68
CA LEU A 9 9.79 10.77 -6.16
C LEU A 9 10.80 10.95 -5.01
N ALA A 10 10.47 11.67 -3.95
CA ALA A 10 11.34 11.85 -2.79
C ALA A 10 11.50 10.56 -1.99
N LEU A 11 10.43 9.79 -1.81
CA LEU A 11 10.48 8.45 -1.20
C LEU A 11 11.21 7.45 -2.11
N LEU A 12 10.99 7.47 -3.42
CA LEU A 12 11.69 6.61 -4.38
C LEU A 12 13.17 6.98 -4.53
N CYS A 13 13.53 8.27 -4.46
CA CYS A 13 14.94 8.71 -4.50
C CYS A 13 15.69 8.42 -3.21
N LEU A 14 15.03 8.34 -2.04
CA LEU A 14 15.66 7.94 -0.79
C LEU A 14 16.06 6.45 -0.82
N PHE A 15 15.27 5.60 -1.48
CA PHE A 15 15.58 4.18 -1.67
C PHE A 15 16.78 3.93 -2.61
N LEU A 16 17.05 4.83 -3.56
CA LEU A 16 18.12 4.65 -4.57
C LEU A 16 19.51 5.18 -4.15
N LEU A 17 19.64 5.89 -3.03
CA LEU A 17 20.91 6.51 -2.60
C LEU A 17 21.65 5.78 -1.48
N LEU A 18 21.14 4.66 -0.94
CA LEU A 18 21.76 3.91 0.16
C LEU A 18 22.50 2.63 -0.26
N SER A 19 22.71 2.39 -1.55
CA SER A 19 23.51 1.24 -2.02
C SER A 19 25.00 1.56 -2.12
N SER A 20 25.67 1.89 -1.02
CA SER A 20 27.12 1.88 -0.96
C SER A 20 27.61 0.63 -0.21
N ALA A 21 28.46 -0.13 -0.91
CA ALA A 21 29.01 -1.41 -0.53
C ALA A 21 29.51 -1.49 0.92
N LEU A 22 28.90 -2.38 1.72
CA LEU A 22 29.44 -2.84 2.99
C LEU A 22 30.19 -4.17 2.80
N PRO A 23 31.25 -4.44 3.58
CA PRO A 23 31.99 -5.71 3.49
C PRO A 23 31.13 -6.90 3.92
N PRO A 24 31.41 -8.14 3.45
CA PRO A 24 30.62 -9.31 3.78
C PRO A 24 30.73 -9.65 5.26
N VAL A 25 29.57 -9.74 5.91
CA VAL A 25 29.43 -10.15 7.32
C VAL A 25 29.32 -11.67 7.39
N ALA A 26 30.11 -12.30 8.27
CA ALA A 26 30.08 -13.74 8.52
C ALA A 26 28.79 -14.13 9.26
N TYR A 27 28.15 -15.18 8.79
CA TYR A 27 26.85 -15.67 9.22
C TYR A 27 26.95 -16.66 10.39
N ALA A 28 26.10 -16.49 11.41
CA ALA A 28 25.66 -17.56 12.27
C ALA A 28 24.13 -17.65 12.20
N ALA A 29 23.65 -18.73 11.60
CA ALA A 29 22.23 -19.00 11.49
C ALA A 29 21.76 -19.79 12.71
N GLU A 30 20.96 -19.18 13.60
CA GLU A 30 20.05 -19.91 14.50
C GLU A 30 18.97 -18.98 15.04
N GLY A 31 17.70 -19.37 14.84
CA GLY A 31 16.55 -19.00 15.66
C GLY A 31 15.86 -17.67 15.36
N THR A 32 14.84 -17.69 14.55
CA THR A 32 13.84 -16.65 14.35
C THR A 32 12.99 -16.45 15.62
N PRO A 33 12.87 -15.22 16.13
CA PRO A 33 11.59 -14.79 16.66
C PRO A 33 10.96 -13.83 15.61
N THR A 34 10.22 -14.39 14.68
CA THR A 34 9.03 -13.74 14.19
C THR A 34 8.24 -13.39 15.44
N ALA A 35 7.91 -12.12 15.69
CA ALA A 35 6.74 -11.80 16.49
C ALA A 35 5.65 -12.63 15.84
N SER A 36 5.26 -13.71 16.48
CA SER A 36 4.55 -14.77 15.80
C SER A 36 3.17 -14.20 15.47
N LEU A 37 2.83 -14.18 14.19
CA LEU A 37 1.45 -14.01 13.70
C LEU A 37 0.48 -14.94 14.47
N ASP A 38 0.99 -15.97 15.12
CA ASP A 38 0.27 -16.88 16.00
C ASP A 38 -0.25 -16.21 17.29
N SER A 39 0.42 -15.16 17.82
CA SER A 39 0.02 -14.53 19.09
C SER A 39 -1.30 -13.73 18.98
N VAL A 40 -1.58 -13.12 17.83
CA VAL A 40 -2.84 -12.42 17.57
C VAL A 40 -4.01 -13.40 17.62
N GLY A 41 -3.89 -14.55 16.95
CA GLY A 41 -4.93 -15.58 16.92
C GLY A 41 -5.24 -16.20 18.28
N GLU A 42 -4.32 -16.17 19.25
CA GLU A 42 -4.53 -16.72 20.60
C GLU A 42 -5.37 -15.79 21.51
N SER A 43 -5.36 -14.49 21.24
CA SER A 43 -6.13 -13.48 21.99
C SER A 43 -7.57 -13.29 21.51
N LEU A 44 -7.88 -13.73 20.28
CA LEU A 44 -9.21 -13.56 19.67
C LEU A 44 -10.26 -14.54 20.23
N PRO A 45 -11.54 -14.17 20.27
CA PRO A 45 -12.64 -15.09 20.52
C PRO A 45 -12.61 -16.32 19.58
N PRO A 46 -13.10 -17.50 19.99
CA PRO A 46 -12.92 -18.74 19.23
C PRO A 46 -13.38 -18.69 17.76
N LEU A 47 -14.50 -18.03 17.46
CA LEU A 47 -15.01 -17.87 16.09
C LEU A 47 -14.05 -16.98 15.27
N GLU A 48 -13.68 -15.84 15.82
CA GLU A 48 -12.77 -14.89 15.18
C GLU A 48 -11.38 -15.50 14.96
N ALA A 49 -10.86 -16.25 15.95
CA ALA A 49 -9.61 -16.97 15.82
C ALA A 49 -9.64 -18.04 14.70
N ALA A 50 -10.79 -18.70 14.47
CA ALA A 50 -10.95 -19.64 13.37
C ALA A 50 -10.98 -18.92 12.01
N LEU A 51 -11.73 -17.83 11.92
CA LEU A 51 -11.80 -16.98 10.72
C LEU A 51 -10.41 -16.39 10.40
N TYR A 52 -9.75 -15.81 11.38
CA TYR A 52 -8.39 -15.24 11.24
C TYR A 52 -7.40 -16.27 10.68
N ARG A 53 -7.32 -17.48 11.30
CA ARG A 53 -6.42 -18.54 10.83
C ARG A 53 -6.71 -18.97 9.40
N GLY A 54 -7.99 -19.15 9.05
CA GLY A 54 -8.38 -19.52 7.68
C GLY A 54 -8.02 -18.44 6.66
N MET A 55 -8.26 -17.15 6.99
CA MET A 55 -7.90 -16.02 6.13
C MET A 55 -6.39 -15.87 5.96
N MET A 56 -5.63 -16.00 7.05
CA MET A 56 -4.16 -15.94 6.99
C MET A 56 -3.54 -17.11 6.23
N ALA A 57 -4.20 -18.28 6.24
CA ALA A 57 -3.82 -19.46 5.46
C ALA A 57 -4.25 -19.39 3.98
N GLY A 58 -5.03 -18.36 3.58
CA GLY A 58 -5.54 -18.22 2.22
C GLY A 58 -6.60 -19.25 1.85
N GLU A 59 -7.39 -19.74 2.84
CA GLU A 59 -8.44 -20.70 2.56
C GLU A 59 -9.56 -20.08 1.71
N GLU A 60 -9.89 -20.68 0.57
CA GLU A 60 -10.99 -20.23 -0.28
C GLU A 60 -12.34 -20.30 0.42
N ARG A 61 -12.47 -21.21 1.38
CA ARG A 61 -13.69 -21.47 2.14
C ARG A 61 -13.34 -21.89 3.57
N ILE A 62 -13.68 -21.08 4.54
CA ILE A 62 -13.43 -21.32 5.96
C ILE A 62 -14.67 -21.96 6.59
N ASP A 63 -14.55 -23.21 7.03
CA ASP A 63 -15.66 -23.94 7.68
C ASP A 63 -15.79 -23.49 9.14
N ILE A 64 -16.94 -22.94 9.47
CA ILE A 64 -17.30 -22.49 10.83
C ILE A 64 -18.56 -23.19 11.36
N SER A 65 -18.99 -24.26 10.72
CA SER A 65 -20.24 -24.99 11.07
C SER A 65 -20.29 -25.47 12.51
N SER A 66 -19.13 -25.75 13.12
CA SER A 66 -18.99 -26.17 14.51
C SER A 66 -19.38 -25.10 15.53
N PHE A 67 -19.26 -23.83 15.18
CA PHE A 67 -19.62 -22.71 16.06
C PHE A 67 -21.12 -22.46 16.14
N ARG A 68 -21.90 -22.95 15.15
CA ARG A 68 -23.36 -22.77 15.04
C ARG A 68 -23.78 -21.28 15.08
N ALA A 69 -22.92 -20.39 14.66
CA ALA A 69 -23.13 -18.95 14.63
C ALA A 69 -24.17 -18.57 13.57
N ASP A 70 -24.99 -17.59 13.86
CA ASP A 70 -25.90 -16.99 12.90
C ASP A 70 -25.20 -15.92 12.04
N ARG A 71 -25.96 -15.30 11.14
CA ARG A 71 -25.40 -14.30 10.21
C ARG A 71 -24.89 -13.05 10.94
N ASP A 72 -25.58 -12.60 11.97
CA ASP A 72 -25.25 -11.36 12.69
C ASP A 72 -23.97 -11.57 13.52
N GLU A 73 -23.85 -12.73 14.18
CA GLU A 73 -22.64 -13.12 14.93
C GLU A 73 -21.41 -13.21 14.01
N VAL A 74 -21.55 -13.82 12.81
CA VAL A 74 -20.45 -13.91 11.84
C VAL A 74 -20.12 -12.55 11.26
N SER A 75 -21.12 -11.71 10.97
CA SER A 75 -20.88 -10.36 10.45
C SER A 75 -20.18 -9.48 11.48
N ALA A 76 -20.55 -9.57 12.76
CA ALA A 76 -19.88 -8.86 13.84
C ALA A 76 -18.42 -9.32 14.00
N ALA A 77 -18.17 -10.63 13.94
CA ALA A 77 -16.82 -11.20 13.99
C ALA A 77 -15.94 -10.72 12.81
N MET A 78 -16.48 -10.76 11.59
CA MET A 78 -15.77 -10.26 10.40
C MET A 78 -15.48 -8.76 10.51
N GLN A 79 -16.45 -7.96 10.95
CA GLN A 79 -16.27 -6.53 11.15
C GLN A 79 -15.18 -6.23 12.17
N HIS A 80 -15.18 -6.95 13.31
CA HIS A 80 -14.15 -6.79 14.32
C HIS A 80 -12.76 -7.11 13.74
N LEU A 81 -12.60 -8.20 13.01
CA LEU A 81 -11.34 -8.56 12.38
C LEU A 81 -10.86 -7.48 11.39
N TYR A 82 -11.75 -6.93 10.56
CA TYR A 82 -11.41 -5.84 9.63
C TYR A 82 -11.02 -4.53 10.32
N TYR A 83 -11.50 -4.27 11.53
CA TYR A 83 -11.24 -3.04 12.26
C TYR A 83 -10.09 -3.13 13.26
N SER A 84 -9.63 -4.35 13.59
CA SER A 84 -8.65 -4.56 14.65
C SER A 84 -7.41 -5.38 14.24
N VAL A 85 -7.40 -6.00 13.06
CA VAL A 85 -6.30 -6.88 12.64
C VAL A 85 -5.63 -6.34 11.38
N PRO A 86 -4.55 -5.54 11.54
CA PRO A 86 -3.85 -4.88 10.43
C PRO A 86 -3.27 -5.84 9.38
N GLU A 87 -2.90 -7.06 9.78
CA GLU A 87 -2.28 -8.09 8.93
C GLU A 87 -3.23 -8.67 7.88
N LEU A 88 -4.54 -8.43 8.03
CA LEU A 88 -5.56 -8.85 7.07
C LEU A 88 -5.70 -7.93 5.84
N PHE A 89 -4.72 -7.09 5.55
CA PHE A 89 -4.70 -6.14 4.44
C PHE A 89 -4.83 -6.78 3.04
N HIS A 90 -4.65 -8.09 2.94
CA HIS A 90 -4.78 -8.87 1.69
C HIS A 90 -6.20 -9.30 1.38
N LEU A 91 -7.17 -8.86 2.17
CA LEU A 91 -8.58 -9.16 1.99
C LEU A 91 -9.33 -7.97 1.37
N ASP A 92 -10.30 -8.27 0.50
CA ASP A 92 -11.38 -7.34 0.18
C ASP A 92 -12.37 -7.28 1.36
N GLN A 93 -13.05 -6.16 1.55
CA GLN A 93 -14.09 -6.04 2.59
C GLN A 93 -15.35 -6.87 2.26
N SER A 94 -15.46 -7.39 1.05
CA SER A 94 -16.55 -8.26 0.62
C SER A 94 -16.24 -9.73 0.91
N TYR A 95 -17.26 -10.46 1.35
CA TYR A 95 -17.21 -11.90 1.55
C TYR A 95 -18.58 -12.53 1.31
N SER A 96 -18.63 -13.83 1.11
CA SER A 96 -19.87 -14.56 0.95
C SER A 96 -20.08 -15.54 2.09
N LEU A 97 -21.36 -15.73 2.49
CA LEU A 97 -21.75 -16.67 3.54
C LEU A 97 -22.47 -17.88 2.93
N SER A 98 -22.06 -19.08 3.34
CA SER A 98 -22.75 -20.33 3.05
C SER A 98 -23.55 -20.75 4.27
N SER A 99 -24.88 -20.73 4.20
CA SER A 99 -25.76 -21.02 5.34
C SER A 99 -26.59 -22.27 5.15
N THR A 100 -26.94 -22.96 6.26
CA THR A 100 -27.89 -24.03 6.32
C THR A 100 -28.98 -23.65 7.35
N GLY A 101 -30.09 -23.12 6.84
CA GLY A 101 -31.09 -22.46 7.68
C GLY A 101 -30.58 -21.14 8.21
N GLU A 102 -30.69 -20.90 9.51
CA GLU A 102 -30.17 -19.69 10.19
C GLU A 102 -28.68 -19.77 10.50
N ILE A 103 -28.09 -20.98 10.48
CA ILE A 103 -26.70 -21.22 10.84
C ILE A 103 -25.79 -21.02 9.64
N VAL A 104 -24.74 -20.22 9.79
CA VAL A 104 -23.66 -20.05 8.82
C VAL A 104 -22.71 -21.24 8.93
N ALA A 105 -22.58 -21.99 7.83
CA ALA A 105 -21.69 -23.15 7.76
C ALA A 105 -20.25 -22.74 7.35
N ALA A 106 -20.09 -21.71 6.53
CA ALA A 106 -18.77 -21.26 6.12
C ALA A 106 -18.77 -19.80 5.66
N VAL A 107 -17.59 -19.17 5.74
CA VAL A 107 -17.26 -17.89 5.14
C VAL A 107 -16.38 -18.13 3.91
N VAL A 108 -16.62 -17.40 2.82
CA VAL A 108 -15.84 -17.38 1.59
C VAL A 108 -15.25 -15.98 1.44
N PRO A 109 -14.01 -15.75 1.89
CA PRO A 109 -13.34 -14.46 1.76
C PRO A 109 -13.03 -14.14 0.30
N GLN A 110 -12.84 -12.84 0.01
CA GLN A 110 -12.27 -12.37 -1.25
C GLN A 110 -10.84 -11.90 -0.98
N TYR A 111 -9.86 -12.43 -1.71
CA TYR A 111 -8.45 -12.07 -1.56
C TYR A 111 -8.04 -11.09 -2.65
N THR A 112 -7.43 -9.97 -2.27
CA THR A 112 -6.84 -8.98 -3.18
C THR A 112 -5.40 -9.33 -3.55
N LEU A 113 -4.69 -10.00 -2.61
CA LEU A 113 -3.31 -10.45 -2.79
C LEU A 113 -3.20 -11.93 -2.38
N THR A 114 -2.48 -12.73 -3.16
CA THR A 114 -2.22 -14.16 -2.89
C THR A 114 -0.82 -14.55 -3.36
N GLY A 115 -0.32 -15.71 -2.89
CA GLY A 115 0.96 -16.27 -3.33
C GLY A 115 2.14 -15.33 -3.13
N GLU A 116 3.04 -15.24 -4.11
CA GLU A 116 4.26 -14.44 -4.04
C GLU A 116 3.98 -12.94 -3.85
N ALA A 117 2.92 -12.40 -4.45
CA ALA A 117 2.52 -10.99 -4.27
C ALA A 117 2.13 -10.68 -2.82
N LEU A 118 1.49 -11.61 -2.12
CA LEU A 118 1.17 -11.47 -0.70
C LEU A 118 2.44 -11.51 0.15
N GLU A 119 3.37 -12.42 -0.12
CA GLU A 119 4.63 -12.52 0.64
C GLU A 119 5.49 -11.26 0.47
N GLU A 120 5.57 -10.71 -0.74
CA GLU A 120 6.24 -9.44 -0.99
C GLU A 120 5.55 -8.28 -0.26
N ALA A 121 4.22 -8.21 -0.29
CA ALA A 121 3.46 -7.19 0.42
C ALA A 121 3.66 -7.28 1.95
N ARG A 122 3.70 -8.48 2.52
CA ARG A 122 4.03 -8.71 3.93
C ARG A 122 5.43 -8.21 4.28
N ALA A 123 6.42 -8.49 3.44
CA ALA A 123 7.78 -8.00 3.66
C ALA A 123 7.83 -6.47 3.62
N ARG A 124 7.20 -5.82 2.63
CA ARG A 124 7.13 -4.36 2.52
C ARG A 124 6.39 -3.73 3.71
N TYR A 125 5.30 -4.34 4.16
CA TYR A 125 4.56 -3.93 5.35
C TYR A 125 5.44 -3.92 6.60
N LEU A 126 6.17 -5.03 6.85
CA LEU A 126 7.09 -5.14 7.99
C LEU A 126 8.24 -4.13 7.93
N ILE A 127 8.80 -3.89 6.74
CA ILE A 127 9.85 -2.88 6.53
C ILE A 127 9.34 -1.49 6.89
N ALA A 128 8.16 -1.13 6.40
CA ALA A 128 7.56 0.18 6.65
C ALA A 128 7.23 0.40 8.15
N LEU A 129 6.69 -0.61 8.84
CA LEU A 129 6.50 -0.55 10.29
C LEU A 129 7.84 -0.39 11.03
N ASP A 130 8.85 -1.19 10.67
CA ASP A 130 10.15 -1.13 11.32
C ASP A 130 10.82 0.26 11.14
N GLU A 131 10.62 0.93 10.01
CA GLU A 131 11.11 2.30 9.78
C GLU A 131 10.51 3.30 10.79
N ILE A 132 9.23 3.21 11.08
CA ILE A 132 8.56 4.05 12.07
C ILE A 132 9.05 3.73 13.48
N LEU A 133 9.09 2.44 13.82
CA LEU A 133 9.48 1.94 15.14
C LEU A 133 10.92 2.29 15.51
N ALA A 134 11.79 2.53 14.53
CA ALA A 134 13.20 2.90 14.79
C ALA A 134 13.38 4.20 15.57
N GLY A 135 12.42 5.10 15.50
CA GLY A 135 12.47 6.36 16.23
C GLY A 135 11.99 6.25 17.68
N VAL A 136 11.51 5.10 18.11
CA VAL A 136 10.94 4.90 19.44
C VAL A 136 11.97 4.22 20.35
N ASP A 137 12.23 4.80 21.51
CA ASP A 137 12.93 4.11 22.58
C ASP A 137 11.92 3.29 23.39
N PRO A 138 12.05 1.94 23.43
CA PRO A 138 11.09 1.08 24.12
C PRO A 138 11.08 1.26 25.66
N THR A 139 12.01 2.04 26.21
CA THR A 139 12.04 2.38 27.64
C THR A 139 11.23 3.63 27.96
N TRP A 140 10.69 4.32 26.97
CA TRP A 140 9.81 5.47 27.20
C TRP A 140 8.52 5.04 27.89
N PRO A 141 7.91 5.92 28.71
CA PRO A 141 6.54 5.72 29.19
C PRO A 141 5.57 5.52 28.02
N GLU A 142 4.56 4.66 28.21
CA GLU A 142 3.54 4.34 27.18
C GLU A 142 2.92 5.59 26.55
N ALA A 143 2.60 6.62 27.37
CA ALA A 143 2.04 7.88 26.86
C ALA A 143 2.97 8.61 25.87
N LEU A 144 4.29 8.53 26.05
CA LEU A 144 5.25 9.12 25.10
C LEU A 144 5.39 8.28 23.84
N ILE A 145 5.32 6.96 23.92
CA ILE A 145 5.30 6.07 22.76
C ILE A 145 4.05 6.39 21.92
N CYS A 146 2.89 6.46 22.58
CA CYS A 146 1.64 6.83 21.91
C CYS A 146 1.74 8.20 21.23
N LEU A 147 2.29 9.21 21.90
CA LEU A 147 2.44 10.56 21.36
C LEU A 147 3.37 10.59 20.16
N TYR A 148 4.53 9.95 20.27
CA TYR A 148 5.50 9.88 19.15
C TYR A 148 4.88 9.26 17.90
N LEU A 149 4.22 8.12 18.06
CA LEU A 149 3.59 7.39 16.94
C LEU A 149 2.41 8.17 16.36
N HIS A 150 1.62 8.82 17.19
CA HIS A 150 0.56 9.74 16.76
C HIS A 150 1.14 10.85 15.88
N ASP A 151 2.11 11.61 16.38
CA ASP A 151 2.73 12.72 15.65
C ASP A 151 3.43 12.28 14.37
N TYR A 152 4.08 11.11 14.41
CA TYR A 152 4.71 10.53 13.22
C TYR A 152 3.67 10.29 12.11
N LEU A 153 2.53 9.66 12.45
CA LEU A 153 1.48 9.39 11.46
C LEU A 153 0.87 10.68 10.92
N CYS A 154 0.61 11.67 11.78
CA CYS A 154 0.06 12.97 11.36
C CYS A 154 1.02 13.76 10.46
N THR A 155 2.34 13.58 10.59
CA THR A 155 3.32 14.40 9.86
C THR A 155 3.93 13.73 8.65
N ALA A 156 3.93 12.39 8.60
CA ALA A 156 4.55 11.60 7.54
C ALA A 156 3.54 11.06 6.51
N PHE A 157 2.26 11.01 6.86
CA PHE A 157 1.18 10.49 6.02
C PHE A 157 0.15 11.58 5.71
N ALA A 158 -0.81 11.29 4.85
CA ALA A 158 -1.85 12.23 4.46
C ALA A 158 -3.23 11.55 4.44
N TYR A 159 -4.30 12.32 4.71
CA TYR A 159 -5.65 11.81 4.58
C TYR A 159 -6.02 11.59 3.10
N ASP A 160 -6.50 10.39 2.75
CA ASP A 160 -6.95 10.06 1.39
C ASP A 160 -8.33 10.65 1.10
N THR A 161 -8.36 11.80 0.45
CA THR A 161 -9.60 12.46 0.05
C THR A 161 -10.36 11.75 -1.07
N THR A 162 -9.76 10.74 -1.70
CA THR A 162 -10.42 9.89 -2.71
C THR A 162 -11.20 8.74 -2.10
N LEU A 163 -11.00 8.49 -0.80
CA LEU A 163 -11.63 7.42 -0.03
C LEU A 163 -11.38 6.02 -0.62
N ALA A 164 -10.16 5.75 -1.08
CA ALA A 164 -9.80 4.50 -1.76
C ALA A 164 -8.92 3.56 -0.92
N ILE A 165 -8.27 4.06 0.15
CA ILE A 165 -7.28 3.30 0.93
C ILE A 165 -7.78 3.09 2.35
N TYR A 166 -8.18 1.86 2.65
CA TYR A 166 -8.76 1.45 3.94
C TYR A 166 -7.84 0.51 4.74
N ASP A 167 -6.84 -0.10 4.11
CA ASP A 167 -5.96 -1.10 4.70
C ASP A 167 -4.62 -0.52 5.15
N ALA A 168 -3.97 -1.24 6.08
CA ALA A 168 -2.71 -0.80 6.68
C ALA A 168 -1.51 -0.88 5.71
N TYR A 169 -1.48 -1.86 4.80
CA TYR A 169 -0.37 -2.04 3.86
C TYR A 169 -0.30 -0.90 2.84
N ARG A 170 -1.42 -0.62 2.17
CA ARG A 170 -1.47 0.48 1.20
C ARG A 170 -1.26 1.83 1.87
N PHE A 171 -1.79 2.04 3.07
CA PHE A 171 -1.51 3.25 3.85
C PHE A 171 -0.01 3.48 4.00
N LEU A 172 0.72 2.48 4.50
CA LEU A 172 2.16 2.57 4.72
C LEU A 172 2.97 2.73 3.42
N THR A 173 2.55 2.10 2.33
CA THR A 173 3.30 2.11 1.06
C THR A 173 2.92 3.24 0.11
N GLU A 174 1.67 3.73 0.17
CA GLU A 174 1.19 4.83 -0.68
C GLU A 174 1.23 6.19 0.05
N GLY A 175 1.47 6.20 1.38
CA GLY A 175 1.65 7.40 2.19
C GLY A 175 0.36 8.14 2.51
N GLN A 176 -0.81 7.52 2.30
CA GLN A 176 -2.11 8.12 2.57
C GLN A 176 -3.19 7.08 2.83
N GLY A 177 -4.26 7.47 3.54
CA GLY A 177 -5.42 6.62 3.75
C GLY A 177 -6.54 7.27 4.53
N VAL A 178 -7.63 6.52 4.76
CA VAL A 178 -8.80 7.00 5.51
C VAL A 178 -8.70 6.64 7.00
N CYS A 179 -9.66 7.05 7.81
CA CYS A 179 -9.70 6.80 9.26
C CYS A 179 -9.42 5.34 9.64
N GLN A 180 -9.94 4.37 8.89
CA GLN A 180 -9.72 2.94 9.15
C GLN A 180 -8.24 2.56 9.01
N SER A 181 -7.54 3.06 8.00
CA SER A 181 -6.11 2.78 7.82
C SER A 181 -5.24 3.40 8.91
N TYR A 182 -5.54 4.64 9.35
CA TYR A 182 -4.88 5.26 10.52
C TYR A 182 -5.08 4.41 11.77
N THR A 183 -6.34 3.99 12.02
CA THR A 183 -6.69 3.13 13.16
C THR A 183 -5.90 1.83 13.15
N LEU A 184 -5.85 1.13 12.01
CA LEU A 184 -5.16 -0.16 11.86
C LEU A 184 -3.65 -0.02 12.01
N VAL A 185 -3.03 0.99 11.40
CA VAL A 185 -1.58 1.18 11.51
C VAL A 185 -1.18 1.58 12.93
N TYR A 186 -1.99 2.39 13.61
CA TYR A 186 -1.73 2.75 15.00
C TYR A 186 -1.82 1.53 15.93
N ILE A 187 -2.79 0.62 15.71
CA ILE A 187 -2.86 -0.69 16.39
C ILE A 187 -1.58 -1.50 16.14
N ALA A 188 -1.15 -1.62 14.88
CA ALA A 188 0.05 -2.37 14.52
C ALA A 188 1.30 -1.83 15.22
N LEU A 189 1.47 -0.53 15.26
CA LEU A 189 2.63 0.12 15.88
C LEU A 189 2.64 -0.04 17.40
N LEU A 190 1.50 0.17 18.07
CA LEU A 190 1.39 0.05 19.53
C LEU A 190 1.54 -1.38 20.02
N SER A 191 1.11 -2.38 19.24
CA SER A 191 1.26 -3.80 19.58
C SER A 191 2.73 -4.23 19.74
N HIS A 192 3.67 -3.55 19.07
CA HIS A 192 5.11 -3.81 19.24
C HIS A 192 5.66 -3.46 20.63
N PHE A 193 4.93 -2.67 21.37
CA PHE A 193 5.30 -2.23 22.73
C PHE A 193 4.38 -2.83 23.80
N ASP A 194 3.59 -3.85 23.43
CA ASP A 194 2.59 -4.48 24.30
C ASP A 194 1.57 -3.48 24.90
N ILE A 195 1.32 -2.34 24.20
CA ILE A 195 0.31 -1.35 24.60
C ILE A 195 -1.04 -1.81 24.05
N PRO A 196 -1.97 -2.24 24.92
CA PRO A 196 -3.25 -2.75 24.46
C PRO A 196 -4.06 -1.65 23.78
N THR A 197 -4.62 -1.98 22.62
CA THR A 197 -5.34 -1.02 21.79
C THR A 197 -6.56 -1.70 21.18
N SER A 198 -7.70 -1.01 21.20
CA SER A 198 -8.91 -1.39 20.50
C SER A 198 -9.44 -0.21 19.68
N TYR A 199 -10.72 -0.20 19.32
CA TYR A 199 -11.29 0.87 18.52
C TYR A 199 -12.67 1.30 19.04
N ALA A 200 -13.07 2.48 18.60
CA ALA A 200 -14.43 2.98 18.68
C ALA A 200 -14.91 3.34 17.27
N THR A 201 -16.21 3.18 17.05
CA THR A 201 -16.90 3.66 15.85
C THR A 201 -17.91 4.73 16.25
N GLY A 202 -18.30 5.57 15.29
CA GLY A 202 -19.29 6.62 15.52
C GLY A 202 -19.42 7.51 14.28
N GLU A 203 -19.72 8.76 14.54
CA GLU A 203 -19.85 9.78 13.50
C GLU A 203 -18.98 10.99 13.84
N ASP A 204 -18.30 11.49 12.83
CA ASP A 204 -17.73 12.82 12.83
C ASP A 204 -18.64 13.75 12.02
N ASN A 205 -19.28 14.70 12.68
CA ASN A 205 -20.22 15.64 12.05
C ASN A 205 -21.24 14.97 11.11
N GLY A 206 -21.70 13.75 11.46
CA GLY A 206 -22.66 12.95 10.70
C GLY A 206 -22.05 12.07 9.61
N THR A 207 -20.72 11.99 9.53
CA THR A 207 -20.00 11.07 8.64
C THR A 207 -19.51 9.86 9.44
N PRO A 208 -19.71 8.61 8.99
CA PRO A 208 -19.19 7.43 9.68
C PRO A 208 -17.68 7.54 9.91
N HIS A 209 -17.24 7.22 11.10
CA HIS A 209 -15.86 7.39 11.54
C HIS A 209 -15.40 6.25 12.46
N ILE A 210 -14.09 5.98 12.50
CA ILE A 210 -13.45 4.99 13.37
C ILE A 210 -12.13 5.54 13.89
N TRP A 211 -11.80 5.26 15.17
CA TRP A 211 -10.57 5.67 15.83
C TRP A 211 -10.18 4.70 16.95
N ASN A 212 -9.06 4.94 17.60
CA ASN A 212 -8.49 4.01 18.58
C ASN A 212 -8.98 4.29 20.02
N ILE A 213 -9.01 3.22 20.82
CA ILE A 213 -9.01 3.25 22.29
C ILE A 213 -7.70 2.62 22.75
N VAL A 214 -6.86 3.36 23.43
CA VAL A 214 -5.55 2.96 23.94
C VAL A 214 -5.61 2.78 25.45
N TYR A 215 -4.98 1.74 25.98
CA TYR A 215 -4.95 1.47 27.41
C TYR A 215 -3.58 1.80 27.98
N LEU A 216 -3.49 2.87 28.77
CA LEU A 216 -2.27 3.23 29.50
C LEU A 216 -2.40 2.75 30.96
N ASP A 217 -1.49 1.89 31.40
CA ASP A 217 -1.59 1.25 32.74
C ASP A 217 -2.98 0.61 32.97
N GLY A 218 -3.62 0.09 31.94
CA GLY A 218 -4.94 -0.52 31.97
C GLY A 218 -6.13 0.48 32.02
N ILE A 219 -5.88 1.78 31.90
CA ILE A 219 -6.91 2.82 31.84
C ILE A 219 -7.14 3.20 30.37
N PRO A 220 -8.39 3.07 29.85
CA PRO A 220 -8.71 3.36 28.47
C PRO A 220 -8.87 4.86 28.19
N TYR A 221 -8.32 5.30 27.05
CA TYR A 221 -8.43 6.65 26.49
C TYR A 221 -8.68 6.59 25.00
N HIS A 222 -9.42 7.54 24.48
CA HIS A 222 -9.56 7.72 23.03
C HIS A 222 -8.34 8.40 22.43
N VAL A 223 -7.92 7.93 21.26
CA VAL A 223 -6.93 8.58 20.40
C VAL A 223 -7.44 8.55 18.97
N ASP A 224 -7.66 9.72 18.38
CA ASP A 224 -8.05 9.85 16.98
C ASP A 224 -6.92 10.50 16.18
N VAL A 225 -6.09 9.66 15.56
CA VAL A 225 -4.96 10.09 14.76
C VAL A 225 -5.41 10.79 13.48
N THR A 226 -6.56 10.41 12.91
CA THR A 226 -7.11 11.05 11.71
C THR A 226 -7.43 12.52 11.96
N TRP A 227 -8.02 12.83 13.13
CA TRP A 227 -8.27 14.21 13.55
C TRP A 227 -7.01 14.95 14.02
N GLY A 228 -5.95 14.19 14.31
CA GLY A 228 -4.62 14.70 14.53
C GLY A 228 -3.94 15.20 13.27
N ASP A 229 -4.35 14.73 12.09
CA ASP A 229 -3.79 15.04 10.77
C ASP A 229 -4.74 15.93 9.94
N PRO A 230 -4.70 17.26 10.15
CA PRO A 230 -5.67 18.16 9.56
C PRO A 230 -5.39 18.45 8.08
N LEU A 231 -6.47 18.55 7.31
CA LEU A 231 -6.44 19.14 5.98
C LEU A 231 -6.59 20.66 6.04
N VAL A 232 -5.60 21.41 5.58
CA VAL A 232 -5.67 22.88 5.51
C VAL A 232 -6.01 23.29 4.07
N GLY A 233 -7.19 23.89 3.90
CA GLY A 233 -7.68 24.26 2.57
C GLY A 233 -8.00 23.08 1.65
N GLY A 234 -8.16 21.87 2.22
CA GLY A 234 -8.40 20.63 1.49
C GLY A 234 -7.12 19.92 1.02
N GLU A 235 -5.97 20.40 1.45
CA GLU A 235 -4.65 19.80 1.19
C GLU A 235 -3.98 19.41 2.51
N ASP A 236 -3.15 18.40 2.46
CA ASP A 236 -2.32 17.96 3.58
C ASP A 236 -1.38 19.08 4.06
N ALA A 237 -1.21 19.21 5.39
CA ALA A 237 -0.40 20.21 6.06
C ALA A 237 0.84 19.57 6.72
N PRO A 238 1.94 19.30 5.99
CA PRO A 238 3.12 18.63 6.53
C PRO A 238 3.71 19.32 7.76
N GLY A 239 4.05 18.51 8.78
CA GLY A 239 4.59 19.01 10.05
C GLY A 239 3.55 19.54 11.02
N THR A 240 2.27 19.48 10.69
CA THR A 240 1.14 19.81 11.57
C THR A 240 0.66 18.54 12.26
N ALA A 241 0.43 18.61 13.56
CA ALA A 241 -0.21 17.56 14.35
C ALA A 241 -1.10 18.20 15.42
N HIS A 242 -2.38 17.82 15.46
CA HIS A 242 -3.35 18.33 16.44
C HIS A 242 -3.57 17.28 17.54
N HIS A 243 -3.61 17.73 18.79
CA HIS A 243 -3.71 16.83 19.94
C HIS A 243 -5.06 16.95 20.68
N THR A 244 -6.05 17.61 20.09
CA THR A 244 -7.37 17.81 20.70
C THR A 244 -8.16 16.50 20.88
N SER A 245 -7.82 15.45 20.12
CA SER A 245 -8.41 14.11 20.20
C SER A 245 -7.40 13.05 20.67
N PHE A 246 -6.35 13.46 21.38
CA PHE A 246 -5.31 12.57 21.88
C PHE A 246 -5.49 12.31 23.39
N LEU A 247 -5.61 11.03 23.80
CA LEU A 247 -5.82 10.54 25.17
C LEU A 247 -7.06 11.15 25.86
N LYS A 248 -8.21 11.14 25.21
CA LYS A 248 -9.44 11.79 25.70
C LYS A 248 -10.39 10.84 26.41
N SER A 249 -11.18 11.42 27.32
CA SER A 249 -12.34 10.74 27.91
C SER A 249 -13.51 10.67 26.92
N ASP A 250 -14.49 9.80 27.23
CA ASP A 250 -15.78 9.76 26.52
C ASP A 250 -16.44 11.13 26.41
N ALA A 251 -16.44 11.88 27.53
CA ALA A 251 -17.09 13.19 27.60
C ALA A 251 -16.37 14.24 26.71
N ALA A 252 -15.04 14.19 26.63
CA ALA A 252 -14.27 15.10 25.80
C ALA A 252 -14.49 14.80 24.31
N MET A 253 -14.54 13.52 23.91
CA MET A 253 -14.83 13.12 22.53
C MET A 253 -16.24 13.50 22.09
N ASP A 254 -17.25 13.29 22.96
CA ASP A 254 -18.63 13.72 22.68
C ASP A 254 -18.71 15.25 22.49
N ALA A 255 -17.98 16.01 23.31
CA ALA A 255 -17.91 17.47 23.20
C ALA A 255 -17.18 17.95 21.94
N ALA A 256 -16.23 17.16 21.44
CA ALA A 256 -15.49 17.44 20.21
C ALA A 256 -16.27 17.10 18.92
N GLY A 257 -17.43 16.41 19.01
CA GLY A 257 -18.29 16.11 17.86
C GLY A 257 -18.24 14.65 17.39
N HIS A 258 -17.60 13.75 18.14
CA HIS A 258 -17.60 12.31 17.89
C HIS A 258 -18.94 11.69 18.36
N GLY A 259 -19.99 11.93 17.56
CA GLY A 259 -21.36 11.53 17.87
C GLY A 259 -21.63 10.04 17.64
N ASN A 260 -22.76 9.55 18.17
CA ASN A 260 -23.23 8.16 18.01
C ASN A 260 -22.15 7.10 18.31
N ARG A 261 -21.26 7.42 19.28
CA ARG A 261 -20.07 6.62 19.60
C ARG A 261 -20.44 5.27 20.20
N GLU A 262 -19.78 4.22 19.67
CA GLU A 262 -19.81 2.87 20.18
C GLU A 262 -18.37 2.38 20.42
N ASN A 263 -18.00 2.24 21.69
CA ASN A 263 -16.70 1.70 22.08
C ASN A 263 -16.73 0.17 21.99
N TYR A 264 -15.79 -0.43 21.29
CA TYR A 264 -15.71 -1.89 21.19
C TYR A 264 -15.70 -2.54 22.59
N GLY A 265 -16.52 -3.58 22.76
CA GLY A 265 -16.66 -4.25 24.06
C GLY A 265 -17.37 -3.45 25.16
N GLY A 266 -17.98 -2.30 24.85
CA GLY A 266 -18.68 -1.46 25.81
C GLY A 266 -17.74 -0.77 26.82
N VAL A 267 -16.47 -0.57 26.45
CA VAL A 267 -15.47 0.08 27.30
C VAL A 267 -15.85 1.53 27.58
N VAL A 268 -15.59 2.01 28.80
CA VAL A 268 -15.87 3.38 29.22
C VAL A 268 -14.56 4.12 29.51
N CYS A 269 -14.27 5.16 28.74
CA CYS A 269 -13.12 6.05 28.93
C CYS A 269 -13.51 7.20 29.89
N SER A 270 -13.39 6.99 31.19
CA SER A 270 -13.87 7.92 32.21
C SER A 270 -12.79 8.80 32.86
N ASP A 271 -11.51 8.51 32.59
CA ASP A 271 -10.41 9.31 33.15
C ASP A 271 -10.22 10.59 32.33
N THR A 272 -10.25 11.74 33.00
CA THR A 272 -10.22 13.07 32.39
C THR A 272 -8.89 13.79 32.52
N ARG A 273 -7.85 13.13 33.03
CA ARG A 273 -6.54 13.77 33.31
C ARG A 273 -5.88 14.44 32.12
N TYR A 274 -6.19 13.97 30.89
CA TYR A 274 -5.64 14.50 29.64
C TYR A 274 -6.65 15.37 28.87
N ASP A 275 -7.86 15.59 29.38
CA ASP A 275 -8.92 16.31 28.64
C ASP A 275 -8.56 17.78 28.43
N ASP A 276 -7.95 18.41 29.47
CA ASP A 276 -7.62 19.83 29.45
C ASP A 276 -6.16 20.05 29.89
N ILE A 277 -5.25 19.83 28.95
CA ILE A 277 -3.79 19.98 29.13
C ILE A 277 -3.18 20.84 28.02
N LEU A 278 -2.04 21.44 28.29
CA LEU A 278 -1.32 22.30 27.32
C LEU A 278 -1.08 21.64 25.95
N LEU A 279 -0.92 20.32 25.92
CA LEU A 279 -0.74 19.57 24.67
C LEU A 279 -1.89 19.83 23.67
N ASN A 280 -3.11 20.10 24.12
CA ASN A 280 -4.27 20.38 23.26
C ASN A 280 -4.11 21.69 22.46
N GLU A 281 -3.26 22.62 22.91
CA GLU A 281 -2.97 23.90 22.26
C GLU A 281 -1.77 23.82 21.31
N ILE A 282 -1.13 22.63 21.20
CA ILE A 282 0.01 22.40 20.33
C ILE A 282 -0.50 21.83 19.03
N HIS A 283 -0.25 22.55 17.93
CA HIS A 283 -0.71 22.21 16.57
C HIS A 283 0.43 21.82 15.63
N THR A 284 1.57 21.46 16.19
CA THR A 284 2.74 20.94 15.47
C THR A 284 3.19 19.65 16.12
N SER A 285 4.02 18.86 15.44
CA SER A 285 4.64 17.70 16.09
C SER A 285 5.37 18.12 17.37
N THR A 286 5.32 17.24 18.36
CA THR A 286 6.10 17.38 19.59
C THR A 286 7.53 16.86 19.37
N ALA A 287 8.40 17.08 20.35
CA ALA A 287 9.74 16.53 20.35
C ALA A 287 9.98 15.74 21.64
N ILE A 288 10.60 14.57 21.53
CA ILE A 288 10.96 13.77 22.68
C ILE A 288 12.49 13.70 22.77
N SER A 289 13.04 14.06 23.92
CA SER A 289 14.47 13.97 24.23
C SER A 289 14.64 13.42 25.64
N ASP A 290 15.47 12.38 25.79
CA ASP A 290 15.76 11.70 27.06
C ASP A 290 14.48 11.29 27.86
N GLY A 291 13.46 10.78 27.15
CA GLY A 291 12.20 10.34 27.76
C GLY A 291 11.33 11.49 28.31
N ILE A 292 11.47 12.68 27.76
CA ILE A 292 10.72 13.88 28.11
C ILE A 292 10.14 14.49 26.85
N ALA A 293 8.83 14.74 26.84
CA ALA A 293 8.16 15.46 25.78
C ALA A 293 8.28 16.98 25.93
N TYR A 294 8.41 17.64 24.78
CA TYR A 294 8.43 19.09 24.62
C TYR A 294 7.46 19.49 23.51
N GLY A 295 6.81 20.63 23.68
CA GLY A 295 5.89 21.19 22.69
C GLY A 295 6.12 22.68 22.52
N ILE A 296 5.77 23.20 21.35
CA ILE A 296 5.88 24.63 21.04
C ILE A 296 4.53 25.17 20.57
N THR A 297 4.11 26.29 21.11
CA THR A 297 2.92 27.02 20.66
C THR A 297 3.18 28.52 20.75
N ASP A 298 2.79 29.28 19.73
CA ASP A 298 3.03 30.73 19.61
C ASP A 298 4.47 31.14 19.93
N GLY A 299 5.44 30.32 19.51
CA GLY A 299 6.88 30.57 19.75
C GLY A 299 7.34 30.37 21.18
N LYS A 300 6.52 29.81 22.06
CA LYS A 300 6.90 29.42 23.41
C LYS A 300 7.10 27.93 23.49
N LEU A 301 8.29 27.53 23.86
CA LEU A 301 8.67 26.14 24.06
C LEU A 301 8.43 25.74 25.51
N TYR A 302 7.74 24.64 25.68
CA TYR A 302 7.40 24.07 26.99
C TYR A 302 7.94 22.66 27.14
N ARG A 303 8.27 22.30 28.35
CA ARG A 303 8.47 20.92 28.80
C ARG A 303 7.12 20.37 29.26
N LEU A 304 6.68 19.29 28.63
CA LEU A 304 5.46 18.56 28.94
C LEU A 304 5.71 17.38 29.88
N GLY A 305 6.97 17.00 30.04
CA GLY A 305 7.40 15.90 30.91
C GLY A 305 7.16 14.50 30.32
N ALA A 306 7.45 13.50 31.13
CA ALA A 306 7.28 12.10 30.76
C ALA A 306 5.81 11.64 30.83
N SER A 307 5.00 12.31 31.66
CA SER A 307 3.57 12.03 31.83
C SER A 307 2.65 12.89 30.97
N LEU A 308 3.18 13.84 30.20
CA LEU A 308 2.47 14.86 29.42
C LEU A 308 1.64 15.85 30.25
N LEU A 309 1.75 15.80 31.58
CA LEU A 309 0.99 16.63 32.53
C LEU A 309 1.81 17.79 33.13
N GLU A 310 3.08 17.92 32.73
CA GLU A 310 3.91 19.05 33.12
C GLU A 310 3.66 20.22 32.16
N GLU A 311 3.76 21.45 32.72
CA GLU A 311 3.64 22.70 31.96
C GLU A 311 4.74 23.65 32.44
N SER A 312 5.96 23.46 31.96
CA SER A 312 7.10 24.27 32.35
C SER A 312 7.66 25.01 31.14
N HIS A 313 7.57 26.33 31.13
CA HIS A 313 8.15 27.18 30.10
C HIS A 313 9.68 27.04 30.08
N LEU A 314 10.26 26.73 28.90
CA LEU A 314 11.68 26.52 28.71
C LEU A 314 12.36 27.68 27.95
N TYR A 315 11.74 28.11 26.82
CA TYR A 315 12.36 29.10 25.94
C TYR A 315 11.28 29.89 25.19
N THR A 316 11.58 31.14 24.83
CA THR A 316 10.72 31.94 23.94
C THR A 316 11.51 32.30 22.70
N VAL A 317 10.99 31.97 21.52
CA VAL A 317 11.56 32.34 20.24
C VAL A 317 11.41 33.85 20.03
N GLU A 318 12.54 34.53 19.88
CA GLU A 318 12.59 35.96 19.66
C GLU A 318 12.32 36.30 18.18
N GLY A 319 11.85 37.54 17.97
CA GLY A 319 11.52 38.05 16.64
C GLY A 319 10.05 37.97 16.29
N SER A 320 9.73 38.52 15.14
CA SER A 320 8.36 38.55 14.61
C SER A 320 8.34 38.28 13.11
N TRP A 321 7.39 37.51 12.66
CA TRP A 321 7.14 37.25 11.24
C TRP A 321 6.35 38.39 10.64
N ARG A 322 7.00 39.20 9.81
CA ARG A 322 6.41 40.42 9.26
C ARG A 322 6.84 40.70 7.81
N THR A 323 5.92 41.32 7.06
CA THR A 323 6.18 41.86 5.74
C THR A 323 5.66 43.30 5.69
N GLY A 324 6.55 44.26 5.55
CA GLY A 324 6.19 45.67 5.69
C GLY A 324 5.64 46.01 7.08
N MET A 325 4.36 46.43 7.15
CA MET A 325 3.68 46.74 8.41
C MET A 325 2.80 45.59 8.92
N GLN A 326 2.65 44.50 8.16
CA GLN A 326 1.86 43.33 8.54
C GLN A 326 2.70 42.35 9.35
N THR A 327 2.14 41.81 10.43
CA THR A 327 2.77 40.80 11.28
C THR A 327 1.80 39.65 11.44
N LEU A 328 2.28 38.40 11.42
CA LEU A 328 1.47 37.25 11.78
C LEU A 328 1.04 37.36 13.25
N ALA A 329 -0.20 37.00 13.53
CA ALA A 329 -0.75 36.98 14.87
C ALA A 329 -0.11 35.89 15.72
N GLU A 330 0.08 34.71 15.12
CA GLU A 330 0.73 33.54 15.71
C GLU A 330 2.09 33.29 15.05
N LYS A 331 3.04 32.81 15.83
CA LYS A 331 4.40 32.49 15.34
C LYS A 331 4.40 31.09 14.71
N PRO A 332 4.70 30.96 13.40
CA PRO A 332 4.70 29.66 12.72
C PRO A 332 5.99 28.90 13.07
N THR A 333 6.07 28.40 14.30
CA THR A 333 7.21 27.64 14.81
C THR A 333 6.91 26.16 14.80
N GLY A 334 7.90 25.34 14.40
CA GLY A 334 7.91 23.90 14.54
C GLY A 334 8.95 23.42 15.54
N LEU A 335 8.94 22.13 15.86
CA LEU A 335 9.83 21.54 16.84
C LEU A 335 10.34 20.17 16.38
N ALA A 336 11.62 19.89 16.65
CA ALA A 336 12.22 18.59 16.43
C ALA A 336 13.25 18.30 17.53
N ALA A 337 13.55 17.02 17.78
CA ALA A 337 14.63 16.61 18.69
C ALA A 337 15.66 15.76 17.94
N HIS A 338 16.94 15.99 18.22
CA HIS A 338 18.03 15.16 17.72
C HIS A 338 19.28 15.32 18.56
N GLY A 339 19.95 14.20 18.89
CA GLY A 339 21.24 14.22 19.61
C GLY A 339 21.19 14.93 20.97
N GLY A 340 20.08 14.86 21.69
CA GLY A 340 19.88 15.51 22.98
C GLY A 340 19.59 17.01 22.91
N LEU A 341 19.42 17.58 21.71
CA LEU A 341 19.05 18.97 21.49
C LEU A 341 17.64 19.08 20.90
N LEU A 342 16.97 20.19 21.15
CA LEU A 342 15.71 20.59 20.54
C LEU A 342 16.00 21.61 19.43
N TYR A 343 15.28 21.50 18.33
CA TYR A 343 15.43 22.42 17.18
C TYR A 343 14.11 23.09 16.89
N THR A 344 14.16 24.42 16.70
CA THR A 344 13.01 25.23 16.28
C THR A 344 13.41 26.31 15.31
N ASN A 345 12.45 26.94 14.65
CA ASN A 345 12.72 28.08 13.77
C ASN A 345 12.37 29.42 14.43
N ALA A 346 13.23 30.39 14.23
CA ALA A 346 12.99 31.82 14.35
C ALA A 346 12.70 32.40 12.94
N PRO A 347 12.35 33.70 12.80
CA PRO A 347 12.00 34.26 11.47
C PRO A 347 13.02 34.00 10.36
N HIS A 348 14.31 34.02 10.66
CA HIS A 348 15.38 33.88 9.68
C HIS A 348 16.47 32.87 10.08
N SER A 349 16.22 32.03 11.05
CA SER A 349 17.23 31.09 11.53
C SER A 349 16.61 29.86 12.17
N ILE A 350 17.38 28.76 12.11
CA ILE A 350 17.11 27.55 12.90
C ILE A 350 17.96 27.62 14.16
N LEU A 351 17.31 27.38 15.30
CA LEU A 351 17.91 27.39 16.63
C LEU A 351 18.05 25.95 17.12
N ALA A 352 19.19 25.63 17.74
CA ALA A 352 19.37 24.46 18.59
C ALA A 352 19.30 24.91 20.04
N ILE A 353 18.51 24.23 20.85
CA ILE A 353 18.24 24.55 22.25
C ILE A 353 18.65 23.36 23.12
N ASP A 354 19.48 23.60 24.11
CA ASP A 354 19.78 22.61 25.16
C ASP A 354 18.59 22.52 26.14
N PRO A 355 17.90 21.37 26.21
CA PRO A 355 16.72 21.24 27.04
C PRO A 355 17.00 21.30 28.56
N ALA A 356 18.27 21.09 28.98
CA ALA A 356 18.65 21.16 30.39
C ALA A 356 18.85 22.60 30.89
N SER A 357 19.40 23.47 30.02
CA SER A 357 19.70 24.86 30.39
C SER A 357 18.78 25.90 29.78
N GLY A 358 17.99 25.54 28.74
CA GLY A 358 17.24 26.48 27.93
C GLY A 358 18.11 27.40 27.06
N THR A 359 19.40 27.09 26.92
CA THR A 359 20.32 27.91 26.12
C THR A 359 20.15 27.62 24.64
N ALA A 360 19.93 28.67 23.83
CA ALA A 360 19.77 28.57 22.39
C ALA A 360 21.04 29.03 21.63
N SER A 361 21.31 28.36 20.51
CA SER A 361 22.34 28.75 19.55
C SER A 361 21.81 28.64 18.12
N THR A 362 22.22 29.56 17.23
CA THR A 362 21.86 29.52 15.82
C THR A 362 22.69 28.45 15.11
N VAL A 363 22.04 27.53 14.39
CA VAL A 363 22.73 26.49 13.61
C VAL A 363 22.61 26.70 12.10
N HIS A 364 21.57 27.42 11.66
CA HIS A 364 21.37 27.74 10.25
C HIS A 364 20.67 29.07 10.09
N THR A 365 20.96 29.82 9.00
CA THR A 365 20.31 31.10 8.67
C THR A 365 19.82 31.08 7.23
N VAL A 366 18.70 31.75 6.98
CA VAL A 366 18.09 31.92 5.67
C VAL A 366 17.87 33.40 5.35
N ASP A 367 17.74 33.72 4.07
CA ASP A 367 17.46 35.12 3.64
C ASP A 367 15.94 35.43 3.73
N GLY A 368 15.09 34.41 3.52
CA GLY A 368 13.65 34.53 3.61
C GLY A 368 13.10 34.42 5.03
N LEU A 369 11.79 34.20 5.14
CA LEU A 369 11.08 33.92 6.39
C LEU A 369 10.85 32.42 6.54
N LEU A 370 11.21 31.84 7.66
CA LEU A 370 10.87 30.46 8.00
C LEU A 370 9.44 30.40 8.55
N LEU A 371 8.55 29.69 7.83
CA LEU A 371 7.14 29.55 8.15
C LEU A 371 6.78 28.19 8.78
N GLY A 372 7.76 27.43 9.24
CA GLY A 372 7.62 26.16 9.92
C GLY A 372 8.89 25.32 9.80
N LEU A 373 8.98 24.30 10.67
CA LEU A 373 10.09 23.36 10.72
C LEU A 373 9.57 22.02 11.25
N TYR A 374 10.09 20.93 10.71
CA TYR A 374 9.92 19.59 11.27
C TYR A 374 11.18 18.75 11.05
N GLY A 375 11.35 17.66 11.81
CA GLY A 375 12.49 16.75 11.71
C GLY A 375 12.06 15.37 11.22
N TYR A 376 12.81 14.81 10.26
CA TYR A 376 12.60 13.46 9.77
C TYR A 376 13.92 12.84 9.30
N GLY A 377 14.19 11.58 9.65
CA GLY A 377 15.34 10.82 9.15
C GLY A 377 16.70 11.48 9.39
N GLY A 378 16.90 12.19 10.51
CA GLY A 378 18.14 12.91 10.81
C GLY A 378 18.33 14.18 9.99
N THR A 379 17.26 14.73 9.42
CA THR A 379 17.25 15.97 8.65
C THR A 379 16.13 16.86 9.15
N LEU A 380 16.42 18.16 9.30
CA LEU A 380 15.40 19.19 9.49
C LEU A 380 14.91 19.67 8.14
N TYR A 381 13.60 19.73 7.98
CA TYR A 381 12.93 20.34 6.84
C TYR A 381 12.27 21.63 7.30
N PHE A 382 12.31 22.67 6.49
CA PHE A 382 11.73 23.96 6.82
C PHE A 382 11.11 24.62 5.60
N ALA A 383 10.04 25.38 5.85
CA ALA A 383 9.36 26.16 4.83
C ALA A 383 9.96 27.57 4.81
N GLU A 384 10.63 27.97 3.73
CA GLU A 384 11.16 29.32 3.52
C GLU A 384 10.33 30.07 2.49
N ALA A 385 9.95 31.33 2.79
CA ALA A 385 9.19 32.19 1.89
C ALA A 385 9.77 33.63 1.89
N GLN A 386 9.42 34.40 0.86
CA GLN A 386 9.83 35.79 0.76
C GLN A 386 9.03 36.71 1.69
N ASP A 387 7.82 36.31 2.05
CA ASP A 387 6.91 37.07 2.91
C ASP A 387 6.01 36.18 3.75
N ILE A 388 5.23 36.81 4.66
CA ILE A 388 4.27 36.14 5.55
C ILE A 388 3.08 35.50 4.83
N HIS A 389 2.90 35.74 3.55
CA HIS A 389 1.82 35.15 2.73
C HIS A 389 2.29 33.91 1.96
N GLY A 390 3.54 33.50 2.16
CA GLY A 390 4.09 32.32 1.50
C GLY A 390 4.51 32.58 0.04
N THR A 391 4.74 33.83 -0.36
CA THR A 391 5.23 34.11 -1.71
C THR A 391 6.58 33.46 -1.94
N GLY A 392 6.69 32.66 -3.02
CA GLY A 392 7.92 31.93 -3.35
C GLY A 392 8.29 30.87 -2.32
N LEU A 393 7.28 30.21 -1.71
CA LEU A 393 7.50 29.15 -0.72
C LEU A 393 8.34 28.01 -1.31
N GLU A 394 9.43 27.71 -0.63
CA GLU A 394 10.32 26.58 -0.94
C GLU A 394 10.56 25.74 0.31
N ILE A 395 10.75 24.44 0.14
CA ILE A 395 11.13 23.54 1.24
C ILE A 395 12.64 23.37 1.20
N GLY A 396 13.28 23.93 2.22
CA GLY A 396 14.70 23.74 2.49
C GLY A 396 14.97 22.54 3.40
N SER A 397 16.23 22.12 3.46
CA SER A 397 16.66 21.05 4.35
C SER A 397 18.00 21.36 5.02
N TYR A 398 18.17 20.88 6.25
CA TYR A 398 19.40 20.99 7.02
C TYR A 398 19.74 19.62 7.64
N PRO A 399 20.83 18.95 7.21
CA PRO A 399 21.21 17.65 7.75
C PRO A 399 21.72 17.81 9.19
N LEU A 400 21.19 16.98 10.09
CA LEU A 400 21.66 16.92 11.46
C LEU A 400 22.90 16.02 11.58
N PRO A 401 23.78 16.26 12.57
CA PRO A 401 24.91 15.39 12.81
C PRO A 401 24.47 13.93 12.98
N ALA A 402 25.21 12.99 12.42
CA ALA A 402 24.87 11.58 12.59
C ALA A 402 24.76 11.22 14.08
N ALA A 403 23.67 10.54 14.46
CA ALA A 403 23.54 10.04 15.81
C ALA A 403 24.66 9.03 16.10
N VAL A 404 25.27 9.11 17.28
CA VAL A 404 26.29 8.13 17.69
C VAL A 404 25.58 6.78 17.88
N PRO A 405 25.99 5.71 17.19
CA PRO A 405 25.35 4.42 17.35
C PRO A 405 25.47 3.95 18.81
N PRO A 406 24.42 3.42 19.43
CA PRO A 406 24.47 2.94 20.81
C PRO A 406 25.36 1.71 20.99
N CYS A 407 25.69 0.98 19.90
CA CYS A 407 26.67 -0.12 19.92
C CYS A 407 28.06 0.39 19.57
N THR A 408 29.02 0.16 20.47
CA THR A 408 30.45 0.45 20.26
C THR A 408 31.27 -0.81 19.88
N GLY A 409 30.62 -1.93 19.59
CA GLY A 409 31.23 -3.24 19.30
C GLY A 409 30.63 -3.92 18.07
N GLU A 410 30.81 -5.26 17.99
CA GLU A 410 30.20 -6.07 16.95
C GLU A 410 28.67 -6.10 17.08
N HIS A 411 27.96 -5.91 15.95
CA HIS A 411 26.51 -5.99 15.91
C HIS A 411 26.05 -7.43 15.71
N THR A 412 25.02 -7.85 16.46
CA THR A 412 24.32 -9.11 16.25
C THR A 412 23.04 -8.82 15.46
N TYR A 413 23.02 -9.20 14.19
CA TYR A 413 21.91 -8.92 13.29
C TYR A 413 20.91 -10.08 13.24
N LEU A 414 19.63 -9.75 13.29
CA LEU A 414 18.50 -10.64 13.02
C LEU A 414 17.84 -10.24 11.71
N GLU A 415 17.60 -11.21 10.81
CA GLU A 415 16.78 -10.99 9.60
C GLU A 415 15.33 -10.85 10.01
N TYR A 416 14.66 -9.79 9.53
CA TYR A 416 13.26 -9.53 9.86
C TYR A 416 12.35 -9.40 8.65
N ALA A 417 12.90 -9.18 7.46
CA ALA A 417 12.14 -9.15 6.22
C ALA A 417 12.99 -9.56 5.02
N VAL A 418 12.36 -10.16 4.01
CA VAL A 418 12.98 -10.55 2.74
C VAL A 418 12.07 -10.14 1.59
N ILE A 419 12.59 -9.32 0.68
CA ILE A 419 11.98 -9.12 -0.64
C ILE A 419 12.67 -10.12 -1.57
N PRO A 420 11.97 -11.11 -2.13
CA PRO A 420 12.58 -12.11 -2.99
C PRO A 420 13.08 -11.50 -4.30
N ALA A 421 14.13 -12.07 -4.87
CA ALA A 421 14.59 -11.70 -6.21
C ALA A 421 13.66 -12.25 -7.27
N THR A 422 13.48 -11.49 -8.35
CA THR A 422 12.88 -11.96 -9.60
C THR A 422 13.94 -12.11 -10.69
N CYS A 423 13.58 -12.54 -11.87
CA CYS A 423 14.52 -12.54 -13.01
C CYS A 423 14.75 -11.12 -13.59
N GLY A 424 13.93 -10.13 -13.23
CA GLY A 424 14.06 -8.73 -13.66
C GLY A 424 14.67 -7.81 -12.61
N GLU A 425 14.57 -8.17 -11.33
CA GLU A 425 14.98 -7.34 -10.21
C GLU A 425 15.72 -8.15 -9.15
N GLU A 426 16.74 -7.53 -8.54
CA GLU A 426 17.41 -8.09 -7.38
C GLU A 426 16.47 -8.07 -6.17
N GLY A 427 16.51 -9.12 -5.34
CA GLY A 427 15.85 -9.15 -4.05
C GLY A 427 16.70 -8.50 -2.97
N THR A 428 16.14 -8.37 -1.76
CA THR A 428 16.84 -7.76 -0.61
C THR A 428 16.46 -8.46 0.68
N ARG A 429 17.44 -8.78 1.50
CA ARG A 429 17.27 -9.20 2.89
C ARG A 429 17.49 -8.03 3.81
N TYR A 430 16.64 -7.85 4.80
CA TYR A 430 16.70 -6.78 5.78
C TYR A 430 17.03 -7.33 7.16
N PHE A 431 17.97 -6.67 7.83
CA PHE A 431 18.48 -7.09 9.13
C PHE A 431 18.44 -5.94 10.13
N ARG A 432 18.18 -6.25 11.39
CA ARG A 432 18.22 -5.31 12.51
C ARG A 432 19.12 -5.84 13.62
N CYS A 433 19.97 -4.99 14.18
CA CYS A 433 20.78 -5.35 15.36
C CYS A 433 19.87 -5.51 16.58
N THR A 434 19.98 -6.66 17.25
CA THR A 434 19.15 -6.99 18.43
C THR A 434 19.47 -6.13 19.66
N ALA A 435 20.65 -5.50 19.70
CA ALA A 435 21.09 -4.69 20.83
C ALA A 435 20.87 -3.18 20.65
N CYS A 436 20.95 -2.66 19.40
CA CYS A 436 20.90 -1.22 19.17
C CYS A 436 19.90 -0.80 18.07
N GLY A 437 19.18 -1.74 17.47
CA GLY A 437 18.25 -1.44 16.41
C GLY A 437 18.89 -1.04 15.05
N MET A 438 20.23 -0.93 14.95
CA MET A 438 20.88 -0.56 13.70
C MET A 438 20.48 -1.51 12.57
N ARG A 439 20.14 -0.94 11.41
CA ARG A 439 19.68 -1.68 10.25
C ARG A 439 20.79 -1.86 9.23
N THR A 440 20.69 -2.96 8.50
CA THR A 440 21.51 -3.24 7.32
C THR A 440 20.71 -4.08 6.34
N SER A 441 21.14 -4.13 5.10
CA SER A 441 20.52 -4.97 4.08
C SER A 441 21.58 -5.70 3.24
N ALA A 442 21.17 -6.81 2.62
CA ALA A 442 22.00 -7.57 1.68
C ALA A 442 21.19 -7.90 0.42
N ALA A 443 21.78 -7.65 -0.74
CA ALA A 443 21.13 -7.95 -2.01
C ALA A 443 21.06 -9.48 -2.25
N ILE A 444 19.97 -9.92 -2.86
CA ILE A 444 19.78 -11.27 -3.40
C ILE A 444 19.90 -11.13 -4.92
N PRO A 445 20.86 -11.82 -5.59
CA PRO A 445 21.02 -11.71 -7.03
C PRO A 445 19.75 -12.11 -7.79
N THR A 446 19.52 -11.48 -8.95
CA THR A 446 18.43 -11.83 -9.87
C THR A 446 18.41 -13.32 -10.20
N LEU A 447 17.21 -13.85 -10.35
CA LEU A 447 17.01 -15.25 -10.77
C LEU A 447 17.25 -15.39 -12.29
N PRO A 448 17.60 -16.57 -12.78
CA PRO A 448 17.66 -16.83 -14.22
C PRO A 448 16.25 -16.73 -14.83
N HIS A 449 16.16 -16.22 -16.06
CA HIS A 449 14.90 -16.19 -16.80
C HIS A 449 14.39 -17.60 -17.11
N SER A 450 13.08 -17.79 -17.02
CA SER A 450 12.38 -18.99 -17.47
C SER A 450 11.61 -18.64 -18.75
N TYR A 451 12.17 -19.05 -19.90
CA TYR A 451 11.58 -18.72 -21.20
C TYR A 451 10.63 -19.81 -21.68
N GLU A 452 9.43 -19.39 -22.08
CA GLU A 452 8.52 -20.19 -22.90
C GLU A 452 8.80 -19.92 -24.39
N SER A 453 8.85 -20.98 -25.19
CA SER A 453 9.21 -20.89 -26.60
C SER A 453 7.99 -21.03 -27.48
N THR A 454 7.77 -20.07 -28.37
CA THR A 454 6.71 -20.12 -29.38
C THR A 454 7.29 -19.99 -30.77
N VAL A 455 6.99 -20.96 -31.63
CA VAL A 455 7.42 -20.91 -33.05
C VAL A 455 6.49 -19.99 -33.83
N VAL A 456 7.06 -18.94 -34.41
CA VAL A 456 6.37 -18.05 -35.35
C VAL A 456 6.71 -18.52 -36.76
N PRO A 457 5.76 -19.11 -37.49
CA PRO A 457 6.04 -19.66 -38.82
C PRO A 457 6.34 -18.52 -39.82
N PRO A 458 7.11 -18.78 -40.87
CA PRO A 458 7.36 -17.81 -41.93
C PRO A 458 6.06 -17.47 -42.68
N SER A 459 5.96 -16.23 -43.10
CA SER A 459 4.93 -15.73 -44.00
C SER A 459 5.55 -15.44 -45.40
N TYR A 460 4.73 -15.01 -46.34
CA TYR A 460 5.20 -14.59 -47.66
C TYR A 460 6.03 -13.29 -47.63
N THR A 461 5.87 -12.48 -46.56
CA THR A 461 6.53 -11.18 -46.44
C THR A 461 7.56 -11.12 -45.33
N ALA A 462 7.59 -12.12 -44.43
CA ALA A 462 8.51 -12.17 -43.30
C ALA A 462 8.98 -13.59 -43.03
N GLY A 463 10.25 -13.74 -42.67
CA GLY A 463 10.80 -14.99 -42.18
C GLY A 463 10.18 -15.45 -40.87
N GLY A 464 10.20 -16.74 -40.62
CA GLY A 464 9.81 -17.32 -39.34
C GLY A 464 10.96 -17.26 -38.34
N TYR A 465 10.64 -17.44 -37.06
CA TYR A 465 11.60 -17.49 -35.95
C TYR A 465 10.97 -18.20 -34.75
N THR A 466 11.78 -18.54 -33.76
CA THR A 466 11.29 -18.95 -32.46
C THR A 466 11.36 -17.75 -31.51
N LEU A 467 10.25 -17.34 -30.91
CA LEU A 467 10.17 -16.34 -29.86
C LEU A 467 10.30 -17.04 -28.50
N HIS A 468 11.22 -16.59 -27.70
CA HIS A 468 11.39 -16.98 -26.31
C HIS A 468 10.95 -15.82 -25.42
N LEU A 469 9.91 -16.02 -24.60
CA LEU A 469 9.32 -14.99 -23.73
C LEU A 469 9.40 -15.46 -22.29
N CYS A 470 9.99 -14.65 -21.40
CA CYS A 470 9.95 -14.90 -19.97
C CYS A 470 8.57 -14.52 -19.43
N GLY A 471 7.84 -15.48 -18.86
CA GLY A 471 6.50 -15.27 -18.32
C GLY A 471 6.46 -14.36 -17.08
N VAL A 472 7.60 -14.17 -16.41
CA VAL A 472 7.69 -13.37 -15.17
C VAL A 472 7.98 -11.90 -15.46
N CYS A 473 9.02 -11.58 -16.25
CA CYS A 473 9.46 -10.19 -16.46
C CYS A 473 9.15 -9.66 -17.87
N GLY A 474 8.66 -10.50 -18.78
CA GLY A 474 8.39 -10.10 -20.17
C GLY A 474 9.64 -9.95 -21.06
N ASP A 475 10.84 -10.24 -20.54
CA ASP A 475 12.05 -10.26 -21.36
C ASP A 475 11.93 -11.28 -22.48
N SER A 476 12.44 -10.94 -23.66
CA SER A 476 12.29 -11.81 -24.82
C SER A 476 13.45 -11.72 -25.79
N TYR A 477 13.73 -12.85 -26.42
CA TYR A 477 14.65 -12.90 -27.55
C TYR A 477 14.11 -13.85 -28.61
N THR A 478 14.68 -13.79 -29.82
CA THR A 478 14.32 -14.68 -30.93
C THR A 478 15.54 -15.42 -31.45
N ASP A 479 15.32 -16.66 -31.84
CA ASP A 479 16.34 -17.48 -32.51
C ASP A 479 15.75 -18.30 -33.67
N THR A 480 16.53 -19.21 -34.24
CA THR A 480 16.14 -20.12 -35.35
C THR A 480 15.41 -19.39 -36.50
N PRO A 481 15.99 -18.30 -37.06
CA PRO A 481 15.37 -17.61 -38.17
C PRO A 481 15.25 -18.48 -39.40
N THR A 482 14.14 -18.38 -40.12
CA THR A 482 13.92 -19.02 -41.42
C THR A 482 13.62 -17.98 -42.47
N ASP A 483 13.88 -18.30 -43.73
CA ASP A 483 13.53 -17.41 -44.84
C ASP A 483 12.00 -17.28 -44.98
N PRO A 484 11.50 -16.15 -45.52
CA PRO A 484 10.11 -16.02 -45.94
C PRO A 484 9.69 -17.15 -46.90
N LEU A 485 8.41 -17.49 -46.86
CA LEU A 485 7.87 -18.42 -47.86
C LEU A 485 8.03 -17.85 -49.28
N PRO A 486 8.26 -18.71 -50.26
CA PRO A 486 8.27 -18.27 -51.67
C PRO A 486 6.98 -17.51 -52.00
N MET A 487 7.11 -16.36 -52.67
CA MET A 487 5.94 -15.57 -53.07
C MET A 487 5.00 -16.41 -53.95
N PRO A 488 3.76 -16.61 -53.52
CA PRO A 488 2.81 -17.36 -54.33
C PRO A 488 2.32 -16.51 -55.49
N GLY A 489 1.83 -17.18 -56.53
CA GLY A 489 1.26 -16.53 -57.70
C GLY A 489 -0.18 -16.95 -57.98
N THR A 490 -0.68 -16.55 -59.17
CA THR A 490 -2.01 -16.86 -59.64
C THR A 490 -2.35 -18.35 -59.68
N ASP A 491 -1.36 -19.19 -60.03
CA ASP A 491 -1.54 -20.64 -60.11
C ASP A 491 -1.67 -21.29 -58.73
N ASP A 492 -0.93 -20.77 -57.73
CA ASP A 492 -1.04 -21.21 -56.34
C ASP A 492 -2.43 -20.88 -55.76
N TYR A 493 -2.95 -19.69 -56.06
CA TYR A 493 -4.32 -19.30 -55.68
C TYR A 493 -5.36 -20.25 -56.26
N ARG A 494 -5.29 -20.52 -57.60
CA ARG A 494 -6.18 -21.47 -58.26
C ARG A 494 -6.12 -22.86 -57.66
N ALA A 495 -4.92 -23.33 -57.31
CA ALA A 495 -4.74 -24.61 -56.66
C ALA A 495 -5.38 -24.67 -55.27
N ALA A 496 -5.28 -23.59 -54.48
CA ALA A 496 -5.94 -23.49 -53.16
C ALA A 496 -7.47 -23.46 -53.30
N VAL A 497 -8.02 -22.68 -54.25
CA VAL A 497 -9.46 -22.67 -54.53
C VAL A 497 -9.94 -24.05 -54.99
N ALA A 498 -9.21 -24.73 -55.87
CA ALA A 498 -9.59 -26.07 -56.31
C ALA A 498 -9.63 -27.08 -55.13
N ARG A 499 -8.69 -26.97 -54.17
CA ARG A 499 -8.72 -27.80 -52.95
C ARG A 499 -9.94 -27.48 -52.08
N ALA A 500 -10.30 -26.20 -51.91
CA ALA A 500 -11.48 -25.80 -51.17
C ALA A 500 -12.77 -26.37 -51.81
N LEU A 501 -12.92 -26.22 -53.12
CA LEU A 501 -14.11 -26.72 -53.84
C LEU A 501 -14.22 -28.26 -53.87
N ALA A 502 -13.08 -28.98 -53.71
CA ALA A 502 -13.02 -30.44 -53.67
C ALA A 502 -13.04 -31.02 -52.24
N ALA A 503 -13.08 -30.20 -51.19
CA ALA A 503 -13.00 -30.65 -49.81
C ALA A 503 -14.24 -31.44 -49.41
N GLU A 504 -14.06 -32.63 -48.84
CA GLU A 504 -15.12 -33.53 -48.41
C GLU A 504 -15.58 -33.26 -46.96
N ASP A 505 -14.76 -32.58 -46.16
CA ASP A 505 -15.09 -32.20 -44.76
C ASP A 505 -14.86 -30.72 -44.47
N ALA A 506 -15.45 -30.27 -43.38
CA ALA A 506 -15.42 -28.88 -42.97
C ALA A 506 -14.00 -28.37 -42.64
N ALA A 507 -13.15 -29.19 -42.05
CA ALA A 507 -11.81 -28.79 -41.64
C ALA A 507 -10.90 -28.60 -42.88
N ALA A 508 -10.97 -29.52 -43.82
CA ALA A 508 -10.25 -29.42 -45.11
C ALA A 508 -10.74 -28.21 -45.93
N PHE A 509 -12.07 -27.97 -45.95
CA PHE A 509 -12.64 -26.79 -46.62
C PHE A 509 -12.11 -25.48 -46.01
N LEU A 510 -12.26 -25.31 -44.69
CA LEU A 510 -11.83 -24.08 -44.00
C LEU A 510 -10.32 -23.84 -44.11
N ALA A 511 -9.50 -24.92 -44.04
CA ALA A 511 -8.05 -24.81 -44.23
C ALA A 511 -7.69 -24.31 -45.64
N ALA A 512 -8.32 -24.88 -46.68
CA ALA A 512 -8.08 -24.47 -48.05
C ALA A 512 -8.62 -23.06 -48.36
N VAL A 513 -9.75 -22.64 -47.78
CA VAL A 513 -10.26 -21.28 -47.84
C VAL A 513 -9.28 -20.28 -47.21
N ALA A 514 -8.76 -20.61 -46.01
CA ALA A 514 -7.78 -19.77 -45.34
C ALA A 514 -6.49 -19.60 -46.15
N GLU A 515 -6.03 -20.68 -46.77
CA GLU A 515 -4.86 -20.66 -47.68
C GLU A 515 -5.14 -19.79 -48.90
N ALA A 516 -6.29 -19.97 -49.58
CA ALA A 516 -6.65 -19.17 -50.75
C ALA A 516 -6.72 -17.66 -50.39
N ARG A 517 -7.34 -17.30 -49.25
CA ARG A 517 -7.42 -15.93 -48.76
C ARG A 517 -6.03 -15.32 -48.45
N ALA A 518 -5.12 -16.12 -47.92
CA ALA A 518 -3.75 -15.67 -47.63
C ALA A 518 -2.94 -15.42 -48.93
N ILE A 519 -3.23 -16.15 -50.02
CA ILE A 519 -2.57 -16.01 -51.32
C ILE A 519 -3.19 -14.94 -52.21
N GLU A 520 -4.49 -14.66 -52.06
CA GLU A 520 -5.26 -13.71 -52.88
C GLU A 520 -4.54 -12.37 -53.13
N PRO A 521 -3.92 -11.71 -52.13
CA PRO A 521 -3.23 -10.43 -52.33
C PRO A 521 -2.04 -10.47 -53.30
N TYR A 522 -1.49 -11.67 -53.56
CA TYR A 522 -0.30 -11.87 -54.37
C TYR A 522 -0.61 -12.45 -55.76
N ALA A 523 -1.89 -12.74 -56.05
CA ALA A 523 -2.36 -13.23 -57.32
C ALA A 523 -2.81 -12.09 -58.23
N ASP A 524 -2.77 -12.31 -59.57
CA ASP A 524 -3.34 -11.35 -60.51
C ASP A 524 -4.87 -11.29 -60.38
N ALA A 525 -5.38 -10.14 -59.97
CA ALA A 525 -6.79 -9.94 -59.61
C ALA A 525 -7.76 -10.21 -60.77
N ASP A 526 -7.37 -9.88 -62.01
CA ASP A 526 -8.21 -10.13 -63.19
C ASP A 526 -8.18 -11.63 -63.57
N ALA A 527 -7.01 -12.28 -63.41
CA ALA A 527 -6.85 -13.68 -63.74
C ALA A 527 -7.54 -14.64 -62.73
N ILE A 528 -7.78 -14.21 -61.49
CA ILE A 528 -8.43 -15.02 -60.44
C ILE A 528 -9.90 -14.71 -60.20
N ARG A 529 -10.50 -13.75 -60.90
CA ARG A 529 -11.86 -13.27 -60.64
C ARG A 529 -12.90 -14.39 -60.60
N THR A 530 -12.89 -15.27 -61.57
CA THR A 530 -13.82 -16.42 -61.66
C THR A 530 -13.61 -17.42 -60.52
N ASP A 531 -12.36 -17.67 -60.18
CA ASP A 531 -12.00 -18.60 -59.08
C ASP A 531 -12.43 -18.02 -57.73
N LYS A 532 -12.30 -16.69 -57.56
CA LYS A 532 -12.74 -15.97 -56.37
C LYS A 532 -14.25 -16.01 -56.23
N GLU A 533 -15.02 -15.74 -57.32
CA GLU A 533 -16.47 -15.85 -57.31
C GLU A 533 -16.94 -17.27 -56.95
N ALA A 534 -16.23 -18.32 -57.42
CA ALA A 534 -16.55 -19.70 -57.08
C ALA A 534 -16.27 -19.99 -55.61
N LEU A 535 -15.14 -19.49 -55.05
CA LEU A 535 -14.79 -19.63 -53.63
C LEU A 535 -15.79 -18.93 -52.71
N ASP A 536 -16.17 -17.68 -53.06
CA ASP A 536 -17.15 -16.87 -52.30
C ASP A 536 -18.53 -17.55 -52.29
N ALA A 537 -18.97 -18.13 -53.42
CA ALA A 537 -20.20 -18.90 -53.51
C ALA A 537 -20.15 -20.18 -52.64
N ALA A 538 -19.03 -20.87 -52.60
CA ALA A 538 -18.82 -22.06 -51.76
C ALA A 538 -18.86 -21.66 -50.27
N CYS A 539 -18.20 -20.57 -49.86
CA CYS A 539 -18.22 -20.05 -48.52
C CYS A 539 -19.65 -19.67 -48.09
N ALA A 540 -20.39 -18.97 -48.93
CA ALA A 540 -21.80 -18.61 -48.66
C ALA A 540 -22.70 -19.86 -48.47
N THR A 541 -22.44 -20.91 -49.25
CA THR A 541 -23.17 -22.16 -49.13
C THR A 541 -22.81 -22.88 -47.80
N TYR A 542 -21.56 -22.82 -47.40
CA TYR A 542 -21.07 -23.39 -46.13
C TYR A 542 -21.68 -22.66 -44.95
N ASP A 543 -21.66 -21.33 -44.94
CA ASP A 543 -22.26 -20.47 -43.91
C ASP A 543 -23.78 -20.68 -43.77
N GLY A 544 -24.49 -20.85 -44.91
CA GLY A 544 -25.90 -21.17 -44.93
C GLY A 544 -26.22 -22.52 -44.24
N ARG A 545 -25.39 -23.55 -44.45
CA ARG A 545 -25.54 -24.84 -43.79
C ARG A 545 -25.25 -24.77 -42.29
N VAL A 546 -24.26 -23.99 -41.88
CA VAL A 546 -23.94 -23.76 -40.45
C VAL A 546 -25.07 -23.03 -39.77
N THR A 547 -25.68 -22.04 -40.44
CA THR A 547 -26.84 -21.31 -39.92
C THR A 547 -28.08 -22.18 -39.79
N GLU A 548 -28.36 -23.07 -40.75
CA GLU A 548 -29.45 -24.04 -40.67
C GLU A 548 -29.25 -25.07 -39.54
N ILE A 549 -28.02 -25.56 -39.36
CA ILE A 549 -27.70 -26.47 -38.26
C ILE A 549 -27.89 -25.76 -36.91
N ASN A 550 -27.45 -24.52 -36.76
CA ASN A 550 -27.60 -23.75 -35.53
C ASN A 550 -29.07 -23.38 -35.26
N SER A 551 -29.89 -23.12 -36.27
CA SER A 551 -31.32 -22.82 -36.09
C SER A 551 -32.16 -24.05 -35.74
N GLY A 552 -31.70 -25.25 -36.12
CA GLY A 552 -32.35 -26.54 -35.76
C GLY A 552 -31.92 -27.09 -34.39
N PHE A 553 -30.80 -26.63 -33.84
CA PHE A 553 -30.23 -27.07 -32.55
C PHE A 553 -30.54 -26.13 -31.37
N GLY A 554 -31.17 -24.97 -31.64
CA GLY A 554 -31.37 -23.91 -30.65
C GLY A 554 -32.13 -24.29 -29.39
N ASP A 555 -33.03 -25.28 -29.46
CA ASP A 555 -33.89 -25.68 -28.32
C ASP A 555 -33.37 -26.93 -27.56
N THR A 556 -32.51 -27.73 -28.17
CA THR A 556 -32.02 -28.97 -27.55
C THR A 556 -30.63 -28.85 -26.94
N LEU A 557 -29.76 -28.01 -27.50
CA LEU A 557 -28.40 -27.79 -26.98
C LEU A 557 -28.37 -26.86 -25.74
N PHE A 558 -29.31 -25.91 -25.65
CA PHE A 558 -29.44 -25.02 -24.50
C PHE A 558 -29.79 -25.79 -23.22
N SER A 559 -30.57 -26.88 -23.35
CA SER A 559 -30.96 -27.73 -22.21
C SER A 559 -29.87 -28.73 -21.78
N LEU A 560 -28.90 -29.06 -22.64
CA LEU A 560 -27.78 -29.97 -22.34
C LEU A 560 -26.52 -29.26 -21.84
N LEU A 561 -26.29 -28.00 -22.21
CA LEU A 561 -25.12 -27.21 -21.80
C LEU A 561 -25.23 -26.65 -20.37
N PHE A 562 -26.44 -26.50 -19.82
CA PHE A 562 -26.64 -26.07 -18.44
C PHE A 562 -26.60 -27.20 -17.39
N ALA A 563 -26.40 -28.45 -17.81
CA ALA A 563 -26.32 -29.59 -16.89
C ALA A 563 -24.88 -29.96 -16.46
N ASP A 564 -23.84 -29.42 -17.10
CA ASP A 564 -22.44 -29.71 -16.71
C ASP A 564 -21.53 -28.46 -16.85
N THR A 565 -21.22 -27.87 -15.71
CA THR A 565 -20.37 -26.68 -15.60
C THR A 565 -18.94 -26.87 -16.09
N ARG A 566 -18.46 -28.11 -16.28
CA ARG A 566 -17.11 -28.43 -16.75
C ARG A 566 -16.95 -28.25 -18.26
N LEU A 567 -18.06 -28.32 -19.02
CA LEU A 567 -18.03 -28.08 -20.47
C LEU A 567 -18.08 -26.58 -20.81
N LEU A 568 -18.61 -25.74 -19.89
CA LEU A 568 -18.65 -24.29 -20.08
C LEU A 568 -17.25 -23.64 -19.99
N THR A 569 -16.38 -24.16 -19.12
CA THR A 569 -15.01 -23.66 -18.94
C THR A 569 -14.16 -23.93 -20.18
N ALA A 570 -14.27 -25.13 -20.78
CA ALA A 570 -13.56 -25.47 -22.00
C ALA A 570 -14.04 -24.66 -23.23
N ALA A 571 -15.34 -24.33 -23.31
CA ALA A 571 -15.88 -23.51 -24.39
C ALA A 571 -15.52 -22.02 -24.25
N THR A 572 -15.40 -21.50 -23.03
CA THR A 572 -14.93 -20.12 -22.78
C THR A 572 -13.45 -19.93 -23.09
N GLU A 573 -12.60 -20.92 -22.81
CA GLU A 573 -11.18 -20.89 -23.18
C GLU A 573 -10.97 -20.92 -24.70
N VAL A 574 -11.73 -21.76 -25.42
CA VAL A 574 -11.69 -21.82 -26.89
C VAL A 574 -12.22 -20.51 -27.51
N LEU A 575 -13.27 -19.92 -26.96
CA LEU A 575 -13.80 -18.61 -27.42
C LEU A 575 -12.86 -17.46 -27.09
N ALA A 576 -12.16 -17.50 -25.97
CA ALA A 576 -11.16 -16.48 -25.62
C ALA A 576 -9.92 -16.55 -26.54
N VAL A 577 -9.48 -17.75 -26.89
CA VAL A 577 -8.39 -17.95 -27.86
C VAL A 577 -8.82 -17.51 -29.26
N LEU A 578 -10.04 -17.83 -29.69
CA LEU A 578 -10.60 -17.36 -30.96
C LEU A 578 -10.80 -15.84 -30.99
N ALA A 579 -11.25 -15.22 -29.90
CA ALA A 579 -11.37 -13.77 -29.79
C ALA A 579 -10.00 -13.06 -29.81
N LEU A 580 -8.96 -13.64 -29.20
CA LEU A 580 -7.58 -13.13 -29.27
C LEU A 580 -6.99 -13.26 -30.67
N VAL A 581 -7.25 -14.36 -31.37
CA VAL A 581 -6.82 -14.57 -32.76
C VAL A 581 -7.57 -13.60 -33.69
N PHE A 582 -8.89 -13.40 -33.51
CA PHE A 582 -9.67 -12.44 -34.28
C PHE A 582 -9.24 -10.98 -34.05
N ARG A 583 -8.93 -10.62 -32.79
CA ARG A 583 -8.45 -9.26 -32.46
C ARG A 583 -7.06 -8.95 -33.01
N ARG A 584 -6.23 -9.99 -33.24
CA ARG A 584 -4.90 -9.87 -33.84
C ARG A 584 -4.91 -9.84 -35.36
N LEU A 585 -5.94 -10.43 -35.99
CA LEU A 585 -6.06 -10.50 -37.45
C LEU A 585 -6.83 -9.31 -38.07
N TYR A 586 -7.68 -8.65 -37.31
CA TYR A 586 -8.56 -7.60 -37.83
C TYR A 586 -8.49 -6.27 -37.06
N GLY A 587 -7.40 -6.02 -36.35
CA GLY A 587 -7.10 -4.83 -35.57
C GLY A 587 -8.01 -3.62 -35.75
N SER A 588 -8.75 -3.28 -34.73
CA SER A 588 -9.07 -1.90 -34.33
C SER A 588 -9.75 -1.94 -32.95
#